data_dda75286b8cb0cc65428bcf2dba78829
#
_entry.id   dda75286b8cb0cc65428bcf2dba78829
#
_cell.length_a   1.000
_cell.length_b   1.000
_cell.length_c   1.000
_cell.angle_alpha   90.00
_cell.angle_beta   90.00
_cell.angle_gamma   90.00
#
_symmetry.space_group_name_H-M   'P 1'
#
loop_
_entity.id
_entity.type
_entity.pdbx_description
1 polymer ?
#
loop_
_entity_poly.entity_id
_entity_poly.type
_entity_poly.pdbx_seq_one_letter_code
_entity_poly.pdbx_strand_id
1 'polypeptide(L)'
;MALTLFTFSFAEKISIKEARSKDILSTVTVEGYVTLEPGLFANNSFFIEKDGYGVNIYTQGKDISELNIERNDLIEVTGYTWNHKSNLEVVLETDNKKHEIKILQKNAKKIEPREINVEDIKDEELEGSLVHLDAKIIKNMGQEIIIGDETGEGILWIRENTDIIPDYLKEGLDIEITGILAQYLSKKEIQPRDINDLVVDDIFPPEVQFYSITGEKQVKILFNESIDRQIIAGTNVKVLKNEINSMEFSFEDRILTVNTIEKIDNNRLFLRFIRDKEGNTLKMLVLELKDQNRKENNLIFDESHGQTAGNADWVLDGGYSELKTIANNLGLNIFSLKESINKDILSLFDTFIIIEPNVRYLKEEIRSIMDFIENSGEIFLVSDHGGADRNGDGWDSVRIINELLTEYPLRLVGDNIEQAPIKNIEEHILTKKVNEIGVWNGTSISHNNSFKSLIKDDKDNPLLVINEELEMIIFSDSSTFDDGTGNPGDILHDGLSWGDNEQLLTNILYYLKTN
;
A
#
# COMPACT_ATOMS: atom_id res chain seq x y z
N MET A 1 34.15 57.32 1.99
CA MET A 1 34.29 55.85 1.76
C MET A 1 33.61 55.18 2.94
N ALA A 2 32.34 54.83 2.77
CA ALA A 2 31.53 54.22 3.82
C ALA A 2 31.82 52.70 3.79
N LEU A 3 32.34 52.17 4.88
CA LEU A 3 32.61 50.76 5.06
C LEU A 3 31.27 50.08 5.45
N THR A 4 30.62 49.46 4.50
CA THR A 4 29.45 48.64 4.79
C THR A 4 29.95 47.33 5.45
N LEU A 5 29.78 47.26 6.76
CA LEU A 5 29.96 46.00 7.51
C LEU A 5 28.84 45.06 7.09
N PHE A 6 29.16 44.05 6.30
CA PHE A 6 28.31 42.86 6.15
C PHE A 6 28.39 42.07 7.48
N THR A 7 27.38 42.23 8.31
CA THR A 7 27.17 41.32 9.44
C THR A 7 26.72 40.00 8.84
N PHE A 8 27.59 38.97 8.90
CA PHE A 8 27.17 37.59 8.69
C PHE A 8 26.26 37.22 9.87
N SER A 9 24.95 37.27 9.66
CA SER A 9 24.00 36.67 10.60
C SER A 9 24.14 35.16 10.46
N PHE A 10 24.81 34.52 11.43
CA PHE A 10 24.65 33.08 11.60
C PHE A 10 23.21 32.84 12.10
N ALA A 11 22.56 31.76 11.61
CA ALA A 11 21.28 31.36 12.14
C ALA A 11 21.43 31.12 13.65
N GLU A 12 20.58 31.75 14.45
CA GLU A 12 20.62 31.59 15.89
C GLU A 12 20.13 30.17 16.25
N LYS A 13 20.90 29.45 17.07
CA LYS A 13 20.46 28.17 17.61
C LYS A 13 19.44 28.44 18.73
N ILE A 14 18.22 28.01 18.51
CA ILE A 14 17.08 28.23 19.40
C ILE A 14 16.39 26.89 19.73
N SER A 15 15.56 26.87 20.75
CA SER A 15 14.71 25.71 21.06
C SER A 15 13.62 25.53 20.01
N ILE A 16 13.10 24.30 19.87
CA ILE A 16 11.94 24.04 19.00
C ILE A 16 10.77 24.89 19.44
N LYS A 17 10.53 25.05 20.75
CA LYS A 17 9.50 25.93 21.30
C LYS A 17 9.62 27.37 20.80
N GLU A 18 10.84 27.92 20.81
CA GLU A 18 11.10 29.30 20.31
C GLU A 18 10.92 29.38 18.79
N ALA A 19 11.33 28.34 18.04
CA ALA A 19 11.14 28.28 16.59
C ALA A 19 9.64 28.32 16.22
N ARG A 20 8.78 27.67 17.00
CA ARG A 20 7.32 27.69 16.83
C ARG A 20 6.69 29.08 17.00
N SER A 21 7.34 29.98 17.71
CA SER A 21 6.87 31.37 17.92
C SER A 21 7.48 32.39 16.95
N LYS A 22 8.37 31.95 16.04
CA LYS A 22 8.98 32.84 15.05
C LYS A 22 8.04 33.12 13.87
N ASP A 23 8.22 34.27 13.27
CA ASP A 23 7.54 34.57 12.00
C ASP A 23 7.99 33.56 10.92
N ILE A 24 7.08 33.24 9.99
CA ILE A 24 7.41 32.42 8.81
C ILE A 24 8.54 33.06 8.00
N LEU A 25 9.36 32.20 7.35
CA LEU A 25 10.60 32.56 6.65
C LEU A 25 11.73 33.05 7.58
N SER A 26 11.61 32.86 8.90
CA SER A 26 12.71 33.10 9.83
C SER A 26 13.75 32.00 9.74
N THR A 27 15.02 32.34 9.47
CA THR A 27 16.12 31.36 9.50
C THR A 27 16.40 30.94 10.93
N VAL A 28 16.35 29.65 11.21
CA VAL A 28 16.55 29.06 12.54
C VAL A 28 17.50 27.87 12.47
N THR A 29 18.18 27.59 13.59
CA THR A 29 18.85 26.31 13.84
C THR A 29 18.20 25.68 15.05
N VAL A 30 17.68 24.47 14.88
CA VAL A 30 17.03 23.69 15.94
C VAL A 30 17.76 22.36 16.15
N GLU A 31 17.64 21.81 17.34
CA GLU A 31 18.21 20.51 17.69
C GLU A 31 17.13 19.66 18.33
N GLY A 32 17.05 18.39 17.95
CA GLY A 32 16.08 17.45 18.53
C GLY A 32 16.43 15.99 18.23
N TYR A 33 15.72 15.11 18.90
CA TYR A 33 15.79 13.67 18.67
C TYR A 33 14.76 13.28 17.62
N VAL A 34 15.16 12.40 16.70
CA VAL A 34 14.25 11.91 15.66
C VAL A 34 13.17 11.04 16.29
N THR A 35 11.91 11.44 16.15
CA THR A 35 10.73 10.69 16.59
C THR A 35 10.05 9.95 15.45
N LEU A 36 10.21 10.42 14.22
CA LEU A 36 9.79 9.77 12.99
C LEU A 36 10.90 9.92 11.95
N GLU A 37 11.38 8.82 11.39
CA GLU A 37 12.41 8.76 10.36
C GLU A 37 11.87 9.14 8.97
N PRO A 38 12.74 9.57 8.02
CA PRO A 38 12.34 9.78 6.63
C PRO A 38 11.86 8.48 5.98
N GLY A 39 10.87 8.59 5.07
CA GLY A 39 10.36 7.44 4.31
C GLY A 39 9.03 6.88 4.81
N LEU A 40 8.67 7.10 6.08
CA LEU A 40 7.39 6.63 6.61
C LEU A 40 6.22 7.54 6.21
N PHE A 41 6.33 8.86 6.42
CA PHE A 41 5.26 9.78 6.01
C PHE A 41 5.56 10.42 4.65
N ALA A 42 6.83 10.69 4.37
CA ALA A 42 7.36 11.09 3.07
C ALA A 42 8.90 10.96 3.05
N ASN A 43 9.49 10.69 1.88
CA ASN A 43 10.95 10.51 1.74
C ASN A 43 11.77 11.76 2.06
N ASN A 44 11.15 12.92 2.00
CA ASN A 44 11.78 14.22 2.21
C ASN A 44 11.31 14.91 3.49
N SER A 45 10.65 14.19 4.40
CA SER A 45 10.09 14.72 5.64
C SER A 45 10.32 13.76 6.81
N PHE A 46 10.60 14.31 8.00
CA PHE A 46 10.77 13.57 9.24
C PHE A 46 10.51 14.48 10.45
N PHE A 47 10.30 13.92 11.63
CA PHE A 47 10.00 14.70 12.82
C PHE A 47 11.11 14.60 13.86
N ILE A 48 11.35 15.73 14.53
CA ILE A 48 12.26 15.80 15.68
C ILE A 48 11.55 16.42 16.87
N GLU A 49 11.91 15.97 18.06
CA GLU A 49 11.35 16.48 19.31
C GLU A 49 12.46 16.76 20.33
N LYS A 50 12.29 17.82 21.09
CA LYS A 50 13.11 18.13 22.26
C LYS A 50 12.31 18.95 23.28
N ASP A 51 12.49 18.59 24.57
CA ASP A 51 11.86 19.25 25.71
C ASP A 51 10.31 19.33 25.61
N GLY A 52 9.67 18.30 25.00
CA GLY A 52 8.22 18.16 24.83
C GLY A 52 7.63 18.99 23.69
N TYR A 53 8.46 19.49 22.78
CA TYR A 53 8.02 20.20 21.57
C TYR A 53 8.58 19.52 20.34
N GLY A 54 7.67 19.20 19.41
CA GLY A 54 8.02 18.60 18.13
C GLY A 54 7.97 19.60 16.96
N VAL A 55 8.60 19.24 15.86
CA VAL A 55 8.53 19.98 14.59
C VAL A 55 8.82 19.06 13.40
N ASN A 56 8.09 19.27 12.31
CA ASN A 56 8.37 18.64 11.02
C ASN A 56 9.60 19.29 10.37
N ILE A 57 10.49 18.46 9.86
CA ILE A 57 11.64 18.87 9.03
C ILE A 57 11.32 18.46 7.59
N TYR A 58 11.24 19.46 6.70
CA TYR A 58 10.93 19.21 5.28
C TYR A 58 12.11 19.62 4.39
N THR A 59 12.60 18.70 3.56
CA THR A 59 13.67 18.99 2.61
C THR A 59 13.11 19.12 1.21
N GLN A 60 12.97 20.34 0.75
CA GLN A 60 12.31 20.67 -0.51
C GLN A 60 12.94 19.95 -1.70
N GLY A 61 12.31 18.86 -2.16
CA GLY A 61 12.71 18.10 -3.35
C GLY A 61 14.05 17.34 -3.23
N LYS A 62 14.65 17.24 -2.03
CA LYS A 62 15.88 16.49 -1.79
C LYS A 62 15.56 15.19 -1.09
N ASP A 63 15.84 14.09 -1.77
CA ASP A 63 15.88 12.78 -1.11
C ASP A 63 16.97 12.76 -0.05
N ILE A 64 16.60 12.48 1.18
CA ILE A 64 17.48 12.40 2.35
C ILE A 64 17.70 10.98 2.84
N SER A 65 17.25 9.97 2.12
CA SER A 65 17.45 8.55 2.45
C SER A 65 18.94 8.20 2.58
N GLU A 66 19.81 8.84 1.79
CA GLU A 66 21.26 8.66 1.88
C GLU A 66 21.87 9.13 3.21
N LEU A 67 21.20 10.00 3.97
CA LEU A 67 21.68 10.49 5.25
C LEU A 67 21.57 9.44 6.36
N ASN A 68 20.84 8.36 6.11
CA ASN A 68 20.63 7.27 7.08
C ASN A 68 20.18 7.77 8.46
N ILE A 69 19.18 8.66 8.46
CA ILE A 69 18.55 9.21 9.68
C ILE A 69 17.60 8.16 10.23
N GLU A 70 17.76 7.83 11.51
CA GLU A 70 16.97 6.80 12.20
C GLU A 70 16.31 7.36 13.46
N ARG A 71 15.26 6.74 13.94
CA ARG A 71 14.63 7.09 15.23
C ARG A 71 15.69 7.12 16.33
N ASN A 72 15.54 8.03 17.28
CA ASN A 72 16.42 8.27 18.41
C ASN A 72 17.77 8.96 18.08
N ASP A 73 18.06 9.28 16.83
CA ASP A 73 19.22 10.08 16.49
C ASP A 73 19.06 11.50 17.02
N LEU A 74 20.15 12.08 17.55
CA LEU A 74 20.22 13.50 17.87
C LEU A 74 20.73 14.24 16.64
N ILE A 75 19.94 15.18 16.15
CA ILE A 75 20.29 15.97 14.97
C ILE A 75 20.16 17.47 15.20
N GLU A 76 20.95 18.23 14.45
CA GLU A 76 20.84 19.68 14.35
C GLU A 76 20.44 20.04 12.93
N VAL A 77 19.43 20.89 12.79
CA VAL A 77 18.88 21.30 11.51
C VAL A 77 18.88 22.81 11.39
N THR A 78 19.42 23.34 10.29
CA THR A 78 19.35 24.74 9.93
C THR A 78 18.49 24.92 8.69
N GLY A 79 17.43 25.71 8.80
CA GLY A 79 16.46 25.97 7.73
C GLY A 79 15.67 27.24 8.01
N TYR A 80 14.50 27.38 7.41
CA TYR A 80 13.58 28.47 7.73
C TYR A 80 12.21 27.93 8.15
N THR A 81 11.51 28.68 8.99
CA THR A 81 10.17 28.36 9.45
C THR A 81 9.16 28.54 8.33
N TRP A 82 8.29 27.55 8.15
CA TRP A 82 7.19 27.60 7.18
C TRP A 82 5.93 27.00 7.78
N ASN A 83 4.78 27.40 7.25
CA ASN A 83 3.50 26.81 7.61
C ASN A 83 2.91 26.15 6.37
N HIS A 84 2.93 24.82 6.33
CA HIS A 84 2.31 24.04 5.25
C HIS A 84 0.95 23.52 5.70
N LYS A 85 -0.13 24.05 5.14
CA LYS A 85 -1.51 23.60 5.44
C LYS A 85 -1.81 23.57 6.95
N SER A 86 -1.32 24.58 7.66
CA SER A 86 -1.38 24.75 9.11
C SER A 86 -0.40 23.90 9.95
N ASN A 87 0.39 23.04 9.33
CA ASN A 87 1.46 22.30 10.00
C ASN A 87 2.77 23.13 9.98
N LEU A 88 3.38 23.32 11.14
CA LEU A 88 4.65 24.06 11.22
C LEU A 88 5.83 23.19 10.77
N GLU A 89 6.66 23.74 9.91
CA GLU A 89 7.83 23.07 9.36
C GLU A 89 9.11 23.89 9.50
N VAL A 90 10.24 23.22 9.63
CA VAL A 90 11.56 23.80 9.31
C VAL A 90 11.97 23.29 7.94
N VAL A 91 11.98 24.18 6.96
CA VAL A 91 12.21 23.86 5.55
C VAL A 91 13.66 24.06 5.18
N LEU A 92 14.24 23.10 4.48
CA LEU A 92 15.57 23.17 3.90
C LEU A 92 15.48 23.23 2.37
N GLU A 93 16.00 24.30 1.77
CA GLU A 93 16.14 24.42 0.32
C GLU A 93 17.37 23.67 -0.18
N THR A 94 17.22 22.90 -1.24
CA THR A 94 18.29 22.07 -1.82
C THR A 94 19.53 22.84 -2.22
N ASP A 95 19.37 24.05 -2.78
CA ASP A 95 20.47 24.87 -3.30
C ASP A 95 21.02 25.88 -2.30
N ASN A 96 20.46 25.95 -1.09
CA ASN A 96 20.88 26.89 -0.08
C ASN A 96 22.00 26.32 0.77
N LYS A 97 23.24 26.77 0.54
CA LYS A 97 24.45 26.33 1.27
C LYS A 97 24.44 26.62 2.78
N LYS A 98 23.45 27.40 3.25
CA LYS A 98 23.29 27.69 4.69
C LYS A 98 22.33 26.71 5.37
N HIS A 99 21.57 25.93 4.58
CA HIS A 99 20.65 24.94 5.09
C HIS A 99 21.39 23.61 5.22
N GLU A 100 21.34 23.03 6.40
CA GLU A 100 22.15 21.85 6.74
C GLU A 100 21.43 20.94 7.73
N ILE A 101 21.65 19.62 7.58
CA ILE A 101 21.32 18.60 8.57
C ILE A 101 22.63 17.99 9.06
N LYS A 102 22.80 17.94 10.37
CA LYS A 102 23.93 17.30 11.04
C LYS A 102 23.46 16.24 11.99
N ILE A 103 23.87 15.02 11.79
CA ILE A 103 23.70 13.96 12.79
C ILE A 103 24.76 14.17 13.85
N LEU A 104 24.35 14.59 15.03
CA LEU A 104 25.24 14.85 16.15
C LEU A 104 25.59 13.55 16.89
N GLN A 105 24.61 12.65 17.02
CA GLN A 105 24.80 11.36 17.68
C GLN A 105 23.74 10.37 17.18
N LYS A 106 24.17 9.17 16.79
CA LYS A 106 23.29 8.05 16.44
C LYS A 106 22.72 7.41 17.71
N ASN A 107 21.44 7.01 17.65
CA ASN A 107 20.72 6.33 18.73
C ASN A 107 20.99 6.96 20.12
N ALA A 108 20.86 8.29 20.17
CA ALA A 108 21.28 9.08 21.33
C ALA A 108 20.32 8.94 22.52
N LYS A 109 19.01 8.98 22.25
CA LYS A 109 17.98 8.87 23.30
C LYS A 109 16.62 8.54 22.67
N LYS A 110 15.93 7.54 23.20
CA LYS A 110 14.52 7.31 22.93
C LYS A 110 13.68 8.40 23.59
N ILE A 111 12.78 9.01 22.84
CA ILE A 111 11.78 9.93 23.38
C ILE A 111 10.60 9.08 23.87
N GLU A 112 10.27 9.23 25.15
CA GLU A 112 9.06 8.64 25.69
C GLU A 112 7.88 9.51 25.26
N PRO A 113 6.79 8.90 24.77
CA PRO A 113 5.60 9.64 24.35
C PRO A 113 4.96 10.36 25.55
N ARG A 114 4.35 11.50 25.29
CA ARG A 114 3.63 12.24 26.29
C ARG A 114 2.20 11.70 26.40
N GLU A 115 1.79 11.35 27.61
CA GLU A 115 0.40 10.95 27.89
C GLU A 115 -0.56 12.14 27.69
N ILE A 116 -1.63 11.90 26.91
CA ILE A 116 -2.68 12.88 26.61
C ILE A 116 -4.06 12.20 26.62
N ASN A 117 -5.14 13.00 26.64
CA ASN A 117 -6.49 12.53 26.32
C ASN A 117 -6.86 12.85 24.87
N VAL A 118 -7.97 12.28 24.38
CA VAL A 118 -8.42 12.51 22.99
C VAL A 118 -8.70 13.98 22.70
N GLU A 119 -9.23 14.76 23.66
CA GLU A 119 -9.46 16.20 23.48
C GLU A 119 -8.16 16.99 23.23
N ASP A 120 -7.03 16.54 23.82
CA ASP A 120 -5.72 17.21 23.70
C ASP A 120 -5.11 17.09 22.29
N ILE A 121 -5.63 16.21 21.42
CA ILE A 121 -5.25 16.16 19.99
C ILE A 121 -5.43 17.54 19.33
N LYS A 122 -6.34 18.36 19.85
CA LYS A 122 -6.64 19.70 19.34
C LYS A 122 -5.69 20.78 19.87
N ASP A 123 -4.78 20.44 20.80
CA ASP A 123 -3.83 21.40 21.37
C ASP A 123 -2.72 21.75 20.37
N GLU A 124 -2.62 23.02 19.97
CA GLU A 124 -1.61 23.51 19.03
C GLU A 124 -0.17 23.45 19.59
N GLU A 125 0.00 23.45 20.89
CA GLU A 125 1.33 23.35 21.49
C GLU A 125 1.95 21.95 21.32
N LEU A 126 1.10 20.92 21.15
CA LEU A 126 1.52 19.51 20.99
C LEU A 126 1.78 19.08 19.55
N GLU A 127 1.45 19.92 18.56
CA GLU A 127 1.71 19.63 17.15
C GLU A 127 3.18 19.22 16.92
N GLY A 128 3.41 18.15 16.19
CA GLY A 128 4.73 17.60 15.87
C GLY A 128 5.33 16.74 16.98
N SER A 129 4.71 16.65 18.15
CA SER A 129 5.22 15.87 19.28
C SER A 129 4.73 14.42 19.24
N LEU A 130 5.51 13.53 19.83
CA LEU A 130 5.16 12.13 20.05
C LEU A 130 4.28 12.02 21.30
N VAL A 131 3.09 11.48 21.13
CA VAL A 131 2.10 11.35 22.20
C VAL A 131 1.60 9.91 22.34
N HIS A 132 0.98 9.62 23.48
CA HIS A 132 0.29 8.37 23.77
C HIS A 132 -1.08 8.65 24.37
N LEU A 133 -2.09 7.86 23.98
CA LEU A 133 -3.44 7.96 24.53
C LEU A 133 -4.17 6.61 24.44
N ASP A 134 -5.14 6.44 25.35
CA ASP A 134 -6.13 5.38 25.32
C ASP A 134 -7.42 5.89 24.71
N ALA A 135 -8.04 5.12 23.85
CA ALA A 135 -9.30 5.50 23.19
C ALA A 135 -10.14 4.27 22.84
N LYS A 136 -11.35 4.53 22.35
CA LYS A 136 -12.20 3.55 21.70
C LYS A 136 -12.36 3.91 20.22
N ILE A 137 -12.33 2.92 19.33
CA ILE A 137 -12.64 3.11 17.92
C ILE A 137 -14.15 3.33 17.79
N ILE A 138 -14.54 4.53 17.37
CA ILE A 138 -15.95 4.92 17.18
C ILE A 138 -16.42 4.59 15.78
N LYS A 139 -15.59 4.91 14.76
CA LYS A 139 -15.92 4.66 13.36
C LYS A 139 -14.65 4.46 12.54
N ASN A 140 -14.65 3.46 11.70
CA ASN A 140 -13.58 3.21 10.75
C ASN A 140 -14.03 3.59 9.34
N MET A 141 -13.30 4.51 8.68
CA MET A 141 -13.52 4.96 7.30
C MET A 141 -12.27 4.72 6.43
N GLY A 142 -11.53 3.66 6.72
CA GLY A 142 -10.25 3.37 6.08
C GLY A 142 -9.11 4.12 6.77
N GLN A 143 -8.39 4.96 6.05
CA GLN A 143 -7.27 5.73 6.62
C GLN A 143 -7.71 6.71 7.73
N GLU A 144 -8.93 7.24 7.66
CA GLU A 144 -9.51 8.09 8.70
C GLU A 144 -10.33 7.25 9.67
N ILE A 145 -9.91 7.20 10.93
CA ILE A 145 -10.58 6.47 11.99
C ILE A 145 -10.97 7.45 13.09
N ILE A 146 -12.25 7.52 13.40
CA ILE A 146 -12.73 8.32 14.53
C ILE A 146 -12.52 7.53 15.80
N ILE A 147 -11.79 8.12 16.72
CA ILE A 147 -11.52 7.58 18.06
C ILE A 147 -12.17 8.47 19.12
N GLY A 148 -12.42 7.94 20.29
CA GLY A 148 -13.02 8.72 21.37
C GLY A 148 -12.74 8.16 22.75
N ASP A 149 -12.75 9.05 23.74
CA ASP A 149 -12.72 8.75 25.15
C ASP A 149 -13.79 9.57 25.90
N GLU A 150 -13.73 9.63 27.22
CA GLU A 150 -14.66 10.43 28.04
C GLU A 150 -14.50 11.96 27.82
N THR A 151 -13.39 12.42 27.21
CA THR A 151 -13.10 13.83 26.95
C THR A 151 -13.62 14.31 25.61
N GLY A 152 -13.76 13.42 24.61
CA GLY A 152 -14.29 13.78 23.31
C GLY A 152 -13.94 12.82 22.20
N GLU A 153 -14.04 13.32 20.95
CA GLU A 153 -13.68 12.59 19.73
C GLU A 153 -12.48 13.25 19.04
N GLY A 154 -11.64 12.39 18.45
CA GLY A 154 -10.45 12.75 17.71
C GLY A 154 -10.28 11.92 16.43
N ILE A 155 -9.24 12.21 15.67
CA ILE A 155 -8.92 11.50 14.43
C ILE A 155 -7.61 10.74 14.62
N LEU A 156 -7.65 9.43 14.38
CA LEU A 156 -6.50 8.59 14.11
C LEU A 156 -6.37 8.50 12.59
N TRP A 157 -5.23 8.95 12.04
CA TRP A 157 -4.96 8.90 10.60
C TRP A 157 -3.87 7.88 10.29
N ILE A 158 -4.22 6.85 9.52
CA ILE A 158 -3.27 5.81 9.10
C ILE A 158 -2.63 6.22 7.76
N ARG A 159 -1.30 6.33 7.75
CA ARG A 159 -0.53 6.62 6.54
C ARG A 159 -0.30 5.35 5.72
N GLU A 160 -0.31 5.47 4.40
CA GLU A 160 -0.15 4.36 3.45
C GLU A 160 1.20 3.64 3.57
N ASN A 161 2.26 4.37 3.93
CA ASN A 161 3.62 3.82 4.07
C ASN A 161 3.88 3.15 5.45
N THR A 162 2.85 3.01 6.28
CA THR A 162 2.91 2.23 7.51
C THR A 162 2.48 0.79 7.24
N ASP A 163 2.91 -0.15 8.07
CA ASP A 163 2.49 -1.54 8.03
C ASP A 163 1.12 -1.79 8.72
N ILE A 164 0.37 -0.72 8.96
CA ILE A 164 -0.92 -0.76 9.64
C ILE A 164 -2.03 -0.97 8.60
N ILE A 165 -2.83 -2.02 8.80
CA ILE A 165 -3.99 -2.31 7.95
C ILE A 165 -5.26 -1.76 8.63
N PRO A 166 -5.85 -0.68 8.11
CA PRO A 166 -7.01 -0.05 8.76
C PRO A 166 -8.19 -1.01 8.96
N ASP A 167 -8.41 -1.94 8.06
CA ASP A 167 -9.53 -2.87 8.09
C ASP A 167 -9.55 -3.79 9.33
N TYR A 168 -8.42 -3.92 10.04
CA TYR A 168 -8.34 -4.70 11.29
C TYR A 168 -8.74 -3.88 12.52
N LEU A 169 -8.80 -2.57 12.40
CA LEU A 169 -9.21 -1.67 13.47
C LEU A 169 -10.73 -1.55 13.54
N LYS A 170 -11.39 -2.54 14.13
CA LYS A 170 -12.86 -2.63 14.14
C LYS A 170 -13.51 -1.65 15.11
N GLU A 171 -14.70 -1.16 14.73
CA GLU A 171 -15.52 -0.28 15.61
C GLU A 171 -15.86 -0.97 16.93
N GLY A 172 -15.74 -0.24 18.01
CA GLY A 172 -16.02 -0.70 19.37
C GLY A 172 -14.84 -1.29 20.13
N LEU A 173 -13.67 -1.48 19.48
CA LEU A 173 -12.44 -1.91 20.16
C LEU A 173 -11.86 -0.79 21.02
N ASP A 174 -11.30 -1.16 22.16
CA ASP A 174 -10.40 -0.31 22.93
C ASP A 174 -9.01 -0.36 22.31
N ILE A 175 -8.34 0.77 22.22
CA ILE A 175 -7.05 0.92 21.54
C ILE A 175 -6.13 1.86 22.30
N GLU A 176 -4.87 1.44 22.53
CA GLU A 176 -3.78 2.32 22.96
C GLU A 176 -3.04 2.81 21.71
N ILE A 177 -2.80 4.11 21.59
CA ILE A 177 -2.24 4.74 20.40
C ILE A 177 -1.03 5.55 20.79
N THR A 178 0.12 5.23 20.22
CA THR A 178 1.29 6.12 20.16
C THR A 178 1.38 6.74 18.77
N GLY A 179 1.71 8.03 18.65
CA GLY A 179 1.81 8.64 17.34
C GLY A 179 2.28 10.08 17.35
N ILE A 180 2.51 10.63 16.17
CA ILE A 180 2.84 12.05 16.01
C ILE A 180 1.54 12.84 15.86
N LEU A 181 1.40 13.92 16.62
CA LEU A 181 0.30 14.87 16.37
C LEU A 181 0.61 15.72 15.15
N ALA A 182 -0.25 15.65 14.15
CA ALA A 182 -0.13 16.41 12.92
C ALA A 182 -1.37 17.25 12.66
N GLN A 183 -1.21 18.25 11.80
CA GLN A 183 -2.33 19.06 11.33
C GLN A 183 -2.33 19.16 9.81
N TYR A 184 -3.50 18.93 9.22
CA TYR A 184 -3.75 19.14 7.80
C TYR A 184 -4.96 20.07 7.62
N LEU A 185 -4.72 21.32 7.23
CA LEU A 185 -5.73 22.39 7.20
C LEU A 185 -6.37 22.58 8.60
N SER A 186 -7.65 22.28 8.74
CA SER A 186 -8.39 22.37 10.02
C SER A 186 -8.48 21.05 10.77
N LYS A 187 -8.03 19.94 10.16
CA LYS A 187 -8.04 18.61 10.80
C LYS A 187 -6.79 18.46 11.65
N LYS A 188 -6.97 18.09 12.91
CA LYS A 188 -5.90 17.67 13.81
C LYS A 188 -6.04 16.19 14.08
N GLU A 189 -4.94 15.46 14.00
CA GLU A 189 -4.93 14.01 13.96
C GLU A 189 -3.70 13.44 14.65
N ILE A 190 -3.84 12.26 15.22
CA ILE A 190 -2.71 11.45 15.68
C ILE A 190 -2.36 10.46 14.57
N GLN A 191 -1.07 10.37 14.23
CA GLN A 191 -0.55 9.52 13.16
C GLN A 191 0.44 8.52 13.76
N PRO A 192 0.10 7.22 13.84
CA PRO A 192 1.02 6.18 14.26
C PRO A 192 2.11 5.99 13.19
N ARG A 193 3.28 5.54 13.63
CA ARG A 193 4.47 5.39 12.78
C ARG A 193 4.58 4.00 12.17
N ASP A 194 4.15 2.98 12.92
CA ASP A 194 4.11 1.57 12.51
C ASP A 194 3.13 0.80 13.41
N ILE A 195 2.93 -0.49 13.16
CA ILE A 195 1.99 -1.33 13.89
C ILE A 195 2.28 -1.40 15.41
N ASN A 196 3.54 -1.26 15.84
CA ASN A 196 3.90 -1.30 17.27
C ASN A 196 3.44 -0.05 18.03
N ASP A 197 3.00 0.97 17.35
CA ASP A 197 2.39 2.17 17.93
C ASP A 197 0.91 1.96 18.31
N LEU A 198 0.32 0.83 17.94
CA LEU A 198 -1.06 0.46 18.24
C LEU A 198 -1.12 -0.81 19.09
N VAL A 199 -1.88 -0.76 20.18
CA VAL A 199 -2.25 -1.96 20.97
C VAL A 199 -3.76 -2.03 21.00
N VAL A 200 -4.31 -3.15 20.51
CA VAL A 200 -5.76 -3.38 20.42
C VAL A 200 -6.10 -4.65 21.15
N ASP A 201 -7.08 -4.59 22.04
CA ASP A 201 -7.64 -5.81 22.65
C ASP A 201 -8.48 -6.54 21.60
N ASP A 202 -7.95 -7.62 21.07
CA ASP A 202 -8.68 -8.45 20.12
C ASP A 202 -9.75 -9.28 20.82
N ILE A 203 -11.00 -8.99 20.49
CA ILE A 203 -12.19 -9.69 20.99
C ILE A 203 -12.97 -10.43 19.91
N PHE A 204 -12.49 -10.40 18.66
CA PHE A 204 -13.15 -11.02 17.53
C PHE A 204 -12.59 -12.42 17.26
N PRO A 205 -13.43 -13.36 16.85
CA PRO A 205 -12.94 -14.67 16.41
C PRO A 205 -12.27 -14.56 15.04
N PRO A 206 -11.32 -15.46 14.73
CA PRO A 206 -10.68 -15.49 13.42
C PRO A 206 -11.71 -15.72 12.30
N GLU A 207 -11.52 -15.00 11.21
CA GLU A 207 -12.34 -15.08 10.00
C GLU A 207 -11.54 -15.65 8.83
N VAL A 208 -12.18 -16.45 7.99
CA VAL A 208 -11.58 -16.91 6.74
C VAL A 208 -11.70 -15.81 5.69
N GLN A 209 -10.57 -15.25 5.28
CA GLN A 209 -10.50 -14.24 4.22
C GLN A 209 -10.55 -14.88 2.82
N PHE A 210 -9.82 -15.98 2.65
CA PHE A 210 -9.73 -16.68 1.38
C PHE A 210 -9.44 -18.17 1.58
N TYR A 211 -9.83 -18.98 0.62
CA TYR A 211 -9.40 -20.38 0.55
C TYR A 211 -9.31 -20.83 -0.90
N SER A 212 -8.36 -21.71 -1.16
CA SER A 212 -8.10 -22.26 -2.50
C SER A 212 -7.74 -23.73 -2.42
N ILE A 213 -8.16 -24.49 -3.43
CA ILE A 213 -7.66 -25.84 -3.67
C ILE A 213 -6.40 -25.72 -4.53
N THR A 214 -5.22 -25.85 -3.92
CA THR A 214 -3.92 -25.62 -4.57
C THR A 214 -3.31 -26.88 -5.17
N GLY A 215 -4.06 -27.97 -5.17
CA GLY A 215 -3.65 -29.26 -5.74
C GLY A 215 -4.74 -30.32 -5.57
N GLU A 216 -4.64 -31.45 -6.26
CA GLU A 216 -5.70 -32.48 -6.24
C GLU A 216 -6.12 -32.93 -4.82
N LYS A 217 -5.20 -32.80 -3.83
CA LYS A 217 -5.39 -33.28 -2.46
C LYS A 217 -5.08 -32.22 -1.40
N GLN A 218 -5.02 -30.96 -1.79
CA GLN A 218 -4.60 -29.89 -0.90
C GLN A 218 -5.57 -28.70 -0.98
N VAL A 219 -5.96 -28.19 0.18
CA VAL A 219 -6.63 -26.89 0.32
C VAL A 219 -5.83 -26.02 1.27
N LYS A 220 -5.67 -24.75 0.91
CA LYS A 220 -5.10 -23.72 1.77
C LYS A 220 -6.19 -22.72 2.17
N ILE A 221 -6.14 -22.28 3.42
CA ILE A 221 -7.13 -21.39 4.03
C ILE A 221 -6.35 -20.21 4.65
N LEU A 222 -6.63 -19.00 4.21
CA LEU A 222 -6.09 -17.77 4.76
C LEU A 222 -7.08 -17.20 5.78
N PHE A 223 -6.60 -16.93 6.98
CA PHE A 223 -7.33 -16.23 8.02
C PHE A 223 -6.88 -14.75 8.09
N ASN A 224 -7.76 -13.89 8.61
CA ASN A 224 -7.46 -12.49 8.88
C ASN A 224 -6.35 -12.29 9.91
N GLU A 225 -6.14 -13.28 10.77
CA GLU A 225 -5.22 -13.24 11.91
C GLU A 225 -4.57 -14.60 12.19
N SER A 226 -3.58 -14.61 13.09
CA SER A 226 -2.90 -15.84 13.53
C SER A 226 -3.84 -16.75 14.32
N ILE A 227 -3.93 -18.01 13.93
CA ILE A 227 -4.74 -18.99 14.67
C ILE A 227 -3.87 -19.88 15.58
N ASP A 228 -4.47 -20.38 16.66
CA ASP A 228 -3.82 -21.32 17.57
C ASP A 228 -3.53 -22.65 16.83
N ARG A 229 -2.28 -23.12 16.93
CA ARG A 229 -1.86 -24.41 16.35
C ARG A 229 -2.47 -25.64 17.00
N GLN A 230 -3.19 -25.50 18.11
CA GLN A 230 -3.84 -26.62 18.79
C GLN A 230 -5.12 -27.08 18.08
N ILE A 231 -4.99 -27.36 16.77
CA ILE A 231 -6.08 -27.82 15.92
C ILE A 231 -5.95 -29.32 15.68
N ILE A 232 -7.05 -30.06 15.88
CA ILE A 232 -7.10 -31.52 15.74
C ILE A 232 -7.86 -31.87 14.45
N ALA A 233 -7.20 -32.61 13.54
CA ALA A 233 -7.85 -33.17 12.36
C ALA A 233 -9.04 -34.08 12.75
N GLY A 234 -10.13 -33.96 12.00
CA GLY A 234 -11.38 -34.70 12.27
C GLY A 234 -12.24 -34.09 13.37
N THR A 235 -11.67 -33.26 14.27
CA THR A 235 -12.40 -32.54 15.33
C THR A 235 -12.62 -31.09 14.94
N ASN A 236 -11.55 -30.32 14.80
CA ASN A 236 -11.59 -28.91 14.45
C ASN A 236 -11.68 -28.70 12.93
N VAL A 237 -10.96 -29.50 12.17
CA VAL A 237 -10.92 -29.49 10.70
C VAL A 237 -11.38 -30.84 10.16
N LYS A 238 -12.38 -30.85 9.30
CA LYS A 238 -12.90 -32.07 8.71
C LYS A 238 -13.30 -31.85 7.25
N VAL A 239 -12.76 -32.68 6.36
CA VAL A 239 -13.24 -32.78 4.98
C VAL A 239 -14.31 -33.87 4.87
N LEU A 240 -15.46 -33.54 4.27
CA LEU A 240 -16.58 -34.49 4.18
C LEU A 240 -16.21 -35.67 3.28
N LYS A 241 -16.37 -36.89 3.80
CA LYS A 241 -16.05 -38.15 3.07
C LYS A 241 -14.58 -38.28 2.61
N ASN A 242 -13.68 -37.58 3.26
CA ASN A 242 -12.25 -37.67 3.01
C ASN A 242 -11.49 -37.63 4.34
N GLU A 243 -10.33 -38.24 4.40
CA GLU A 243 -9.47 -38.23 5.58
C GLU A 243 -8.34 -37.22 5.40
N ILE A 244 -7.99 -36.51 6.48
CA ILE A 244 -6.88 -35.57 6.50
C ILE A 244 -5.59 -36.34 6.76
N ASN A 245 -4.63 -36.22 5.85
CA ASN A 245 -3.31 -36.80 5.96
C ASN A 245 -2.37 -35.95 6.82
N SER A 246 -2.35 -34.62 6.60
CA SER A 246 -1.57 -33.66 7.38
C SER A 246 -2.20 -32.29 7.37
N MET A 247 -1.82 -31.48 8.38
CA MET A 247 -2.10 -30.05 8.45
C MET A 247 -0.80 -29.31 8.74
N GLU A 248 -0.59 -28.18 8.07
CA GLU A 248 0.61 -27.36 8.18
C GLU A 248 0.22 -25.89 8.29
N PHE A 249 1.01 -25.13 9.05
CA PHE A 249 0.81 -23.70 9.24
C PHE A 249 1.96 -22.93 8.61
N SER A 250 1.64 -21.85 7.94
CA SER A 250 2.60 -20.89 7.41
C SER A 250 2.10 -19.46 7.57
N PHE A 251 2.90 -18.50 7.16
CA PHE A 251 2.60 -17.08 7.25
C PHE A 251 2.06 -16.70 8.64
N GLU A 252 2.93 -16.79 9.67
CA GLU A 252 2.62 -16.42 11.05
C GLU A 252 1.36 -17.11 11.63
N ASP A 253 1.10 -18.35 11.20
CA ASP A 253 -0.07 -19.15 11.57
C ASP A 253 -1.40 -18.66 10.97
N ARG A 254 -1.36 -17.78 9.97
CA ARG A 254 -2.55 -17.29 9.27
C ARG A 254 -2.98 -18.19 8.11
N ILE A 255 -2.07 -18.99 7.56
CA ILE A 255 -2.39 -19.95 6.50
C ILE A 255 -2.39 -21.37 7.07
N LEU A 256 -3.55 -22.03 6.99
CA LEU A 256 -3.72 -23.45 7.29
C LEU A 256 -3.75 -24.23 5.98
N THR A 257 -2.76 -25.07 5.76
CA THR A 257 -2.72 -26.05 4.66
C THR A 257 -3.26 -27.40 5.13
N VAL A 258 -4.28 -27.90 4.49
CA VAL A 258 -4.91 -29.21 4.77
C VAL A 258 -4.66 -30.15 3.61
N ASN A 259 -3.90 -31.22 3.85
CA ASN A 259 -3.65 -32.29 2.88
C ASN A 259 -4.57 -33.47 3.16
N THR A 260 -5.24 -33.97 2.13
CA THR A 260 -6.15 -35.12 2.22
C THR A 260 -5.53 -36.40 1.65
N ILE A 261 -6.07 -37.58 2.04
CA ILE A 261 -5.63 -38.89 1.51
C ILE A 261 -6.13 -39.05 0.07
N GLU A 262 -7.39 -38.72 -0.18
CA GLU A 262 -8.02 -38.84 -1.50
C GLU A 262 -8.17 -37.46 -2.17
N LYS A 263 -8.43 -37.47 -3.49
CA LYS A 263 -8.68 -36.26 -4.27
C LYS A 263 -9.87 -35.49 -3.69
N ILE A 264 -9.74 -34.18 -3.67
CA ILE A 264 -10.82 -33.26 -3.29
C ILE A 264 -11.72 -33.08 -4.53
N ASP A 265 -12.96 -33.52 -4.42
CA ASP A 265 -13.95 -33.45 -5.51
C ASP A 265 -15.32 -33.12 -4.94
N ASN A 266 -15.89 -31.95 -5.31
CA ASN A 266 -17.20 -31.44 -4.86
C ASN A 266 -17.46 -31.72 -3.38
N ASN A 267 -16.58 -31.26 -2.53
CA ASN A 267 -16.54 -31.63 -1.12
C ASN A 267 -16.87 -30.42 -0.22
N ARG A 268 -16.93 -30.65 1.09
CA ARG A 268 -17.10 -29.61 2.10
C ARG A 268 -15.99 -29.75 3.13
N LEU A 269 -15.42 -28.61 3.50
CA LEU A 269 -14.52 -28.51 4.62
C LEU A 269 -15.23 -27.82 5.76
N PHE A 270 -15.20 -28.43 6.93
CA PHE A 270 -15.77 -27.91 8.17
C PHE A 270 -14.64 -27.40 9.04
N LEU A 271 -14.73 -26.14 9.45
CA LEU A 271 -13.90 -25.52 10.47
C LEU A 271 -14.74 -25.37 11.73
N ARG A 272 -14.28 -25.87 12.87
CA ARG A 272 -15.03 -25.85 14.14
C ARG A 272 -14.12 -25.51 15.28
N PHE A 273 -14.54 -24.56 16.09
CA PHE A 273 -13.80 -24.14 17.28
C PHE A 273 -12.35 -23.78 16.96
N ILE A 274 -12.15 -23.09 15.83
CA ILE A 274 -10.85 -22.50 15.48
C ILE A 274 -10.65 -21.30 16.37
N ARG A 275 -9.53 -21.23 17.07
CA ARG A 275 -9.18 -20.15 17.98
C ARG A 275 -8.05 -19.32 17.41
N ASP A 276 -8.06 -18.02 17.73
CA ASP A 276 -6.89 -17.17 17.63
C ASP A 276 -5.95 -17.39 18.83
N LYS A 277 -4.91 -16.56 18.95
CA LYS A 277 -3.96 -16.60 20.07
C LYS A 277 -4.51 -15.98 21.35
N GLU A 278 -5.49 -15.13 21.28
CA GLU A 278 -6.20 -14.44 22.36
C GLU A 278 -7.31 -15.31 22.96
N GLY A 279 -7.73 -16.36 22.24
CA GLY A 279 -8.74 -17.35 22.67
C GLY A 279 -10.13 -17.11 22.11
N ASN A 280 -10.31 -16.12 21.25
CA ASN A 280 -11.57 -15.90 20.53
C ASN A 280 -11.82 -17.07 19.58
N THR A 281 -13.06 -17.42 19.36
CA THR A 281 -13.35 -18.72 18.74
C THR A 281 -14.36 -18.61 17.62
N LEU A 282 -13.93 -18.94 16.40
CA LEU A 282 -14.80 -19.28 15.27
C LEU A 282 -15.53 -20.59 15.58
N LYS A 283 -16.83 -20.51 15.90
CA LYS A 283 -17.58 -21.68 16.35
C LYS A 283 -17.75 -22.73 15.27
N MET A 284 -18.15 -22.31 14.06
CA MET A 284 -18.32 -23.20 12.92
C MET A 284 -18.41 -22.44 11.61
N LEU A 285 -17.65 -22.89 10.62
CA LEU A 285 -17.74 -22.44 9.22
C LEU A 285 -17.71 -23.66 8.30
N VAL A 286 -18.46 -23.61 7.20
CA VAL A 286 -18.45 -24.64 6.16
C VAL A 286 -18.02 -23.99 4.85
N LEU A 287 -16.92 -24.50 4.29
CA LEU A 287 -16.41 -24.08 2.99
C LEU A 287 -16.80 -25.12 1.93
N GLU A 288 -17.35 -24.65 0.81
CA GLU A 288 -17.71 -25.50 -0.33
C GLU A 288 -16.49 -25.68 -1.23
N LEU A 289 -15.93 -26.87 -1.24
CA LEU A 289 -14.81 -27.25 -2.10
C LEU A 289 -15.37 -27.76 -3.43
N LYS A 290 -15.39 -26.91 -4.46
CA LYS A 290 -15.92 -27.26 -5.78
C LYS A 290 -14.91 -28.08 -6.60
N ASP A 291 -15.43 -28.88 -7.55
CA ASP A 291 -14.61 -29.75 -8.41
C ASP A 291 -13.63 -28.95 -9.27
N GLN A 292 -12.36 -29.36 -9.20
CA GLN A 292 -11.23 -28.79 -9.93
C GLN A 292 -11.03 -29.34 -11.37
N ASN A 293 -12.00 -30.00 -11.97
CA ASN A 293 -11.91 -30.23 -13.42
C ASN A 293 -11.98 -28.91 -14.23
N ARG A 294 -12.12 -27.78 -13.52
CA ARG A 294 -11.87 -26.43 -13.99
C ARG A 294 -10.78 -25.84 -13.10
N LYS A 295 -9.67 -25.40 -13.69
CA LYS A 295 -8.71 -24.51 -13.04
C LYS A 295 -9.53 -23.38 -12.40
N GLU A 296 -9.66 -23.36 -11.06
CA GLU A 296 -10.22 -22.21 -10.37
C GLU A 296 -9.11 -21.16 -10.44
N ASN A 297 -9.19 -20.25 -11.40
CA ASN A 297 -8.22 -19.17 -11.46
C ASN A 297 -8.57 -18.17 -10.35
N ASN A 298 -7.75 -18.19 -9.34
CA ASN A 298 -7.81 -17.26 -8.22
C ASN A 298 -6.87 -16.10 -8.53
N LEU A 299 -7.44 -14.90 -8.57
CA LEU A 299 -6.71 -13.68 -8.82
C LEU A 299 -6.48 -12.95 -7.50
N ILE A 300 -5.29 -12.42 -7.32
CA ILE A 300 -4.98 -11.49 -6.25
C ILE A 300 -4.70 -10.12 -6.87
N PHE A 301 -5.34 -9.09 -6.32
CA PHE A 301 -5.23 -7.71 -6.76
C PHE A 301 -4.52 -6.91 -5.68
N ASP A 302 -3.44 -6.23 -6.03
CA ASP A 302 -2.66 -5.42 -5.10
C ASP A 302 -3.39 -4.12 -4.77
N GLU A 303 -3.72 -3.93 -3.51
CA GLU A 303 -4.24 -2.68 -2.94
C GLU A 303 -3.33 -2.18 -1.78
N SER A 304 -2.12 -2.73 -1.66
CA SER A 304 -1.21 -2.43 -0.55
C SER A 304 -0.11 -1.43 -0.91
N HIS A 305 0.02 -1.05 -2.19
CA HIS A 305 1.10 -0.19 -2.67
C HIS A 305 0.62 1.18 -3.19
N GLY A 306 -0.26 1.84 -2.39
CA GLY A 306 -0.66 3.23 -2.62
C GLY A 306 -1.60 3.41 -3.82
N GLN A 307 -2.46 2.44 -4.10
CA GLN A 307 -3.47 2.52 -5.17
C GLN A 307 -4.55 3.58 -4.90
N THR A 308 -4.67 4.05 -3.65
CA THR A 308 -5.56 5.15 -3.24
C THR A 308 -4.80 6.46 -2.98
N ALA A 309 -3.54 6.56 -3.44
CA ALA A 309 -2.71 7.73 -3.21
C ALA A 309 -3.20 8.98 -3.96
N GLY A 310 -3.21 10.10 -3.29
CA GLY A 310 -3.56 11.40 -3.88
C GLY A 310 -5.02 11.49 -4.30
N ASN A 311 -5.28 11.43 -5.59
CA ASN A 311 -6.62 11.44 -6.20
C ASN A 311 -6.92 10.16 -6.99
N ALA A 312 -6.14 9.11 -6.78
CA ALA A 312 -6.37 7.80 -7.35
C ALA A 312 -7.33 6.98 -6.47
N ASP A 313 -8.05 6.06 -7.08
CA ASP A 313 -8.88 5.07 -6.40
C ASP A 313 -8.86 3.75 -7.20
N TRP A 314 -7.62 3.24 -7.42
CA TRP A 314 -7.36 2.04 -8.23
C TRP A 314 -7.56 0.76 -7.44
N VAL A 315 -8.75 0.61 -6.84
CA VAL A 315 -9.12 -0.51 -5.98
C VAL A 315 -10.40 -1.19 -6.46
N LEU A 316 -10.61 -2.44 -6.02
CA LEU A 316 -11.75 -3.26 -6.45
C LEU A 316 -13.11 -2.77 -5.92
N ASP A 317 -13.13 -1.90 -4.93
CA ASP A 317 -14.33 -1.23 -4.42
C ASP A 317 -14.37 0.25 -4.85
N GLY A 318 -13.48 0.68 -5.76
CA GLY A 318 -13.36 1.99 -6.38
C GLY A 318 -13.27 1.90 -7.89
N GLY A 319 -12.30 2.58 -8.51
CA GLY A 319 -12.16 2.72 -9.97
C GLY A 319 -12.01 1.42 -10.77
N TYR A 320 -11.83 0.29 -10.11
CA TYR A 320 -11.75 -1.05 -10.72
C TYR A 320 -12.90 -1.97 -10.29
N SER A 321 -14.04 -1.42 -9.87
CA SER A 321 -15.22 -2.19 -9.44
C SER A 321 -15.83 -3.02 -10.57
N GLU A 322 -15.79 -2.53 -11.80
CA GLU A 322 -16.25 -3.28 -12.98
C GLU A 322 -15.28 -4.40 -13.37
N LEU A 323 -13.96 -4.27 -13.14
CA LEU A 323 -13.01 -5.40 -13.28
C LEU A 323 -13.44 -6.56 -12.38
N LYS A 324 -13.78 -6.29 -11.11
CA LYS A 324 -14.30 -7.27 -10.16
C LYS A 324 -15.59 -7.91 -10.66
N THR A 325 -16.48 -7.10 -11.23
CA THR A 325 -17.75 -7.55 -11.82
C THR A 325 -17.51 -8.46 -13.01
N ILE A 326 -16.62 -8.09 -13.95
CA ILE A 326 -16.26 -8.89 -15.12
C ILE A 326 -15.61 -10.21 -14.68
N ALA A 327 -14.66 -10.18 -13.75
CA ALA A 327 -14.01 -11.36 -13.20
C ALA A 327 -15.04 -12.35 -12.62
N ASN A 328 -15.95 -11.86 -11.78
CA ASN A 328 -17.02 -12.67 -11.19
C ASN A 328 -17.94 -13.28 -12.26
N ASN A 329 -18.31 -12.52 -13.30
CA ASN A 329 -19.12 -13.00 -14.41
C ASN A 329 -18.42 -14.09 -15.24
N LEU A 330 -17.10 -14.03 -15.32
CA LEU A 330 -16.27 -15.08 -15.92
C LEU A 330 -16.09 -16.30 -14.98
N GLY A 331 -16.51 -16.20 -13.73
CA GLY A 331 -16.35 -17.24 -12.71
C GLY A 331 -14.94 -17.31 -12.16
N LEU A 332 -14.21 -16.20 -12.17
CA LEU A 332 -12.93 -16.02 -11.49
C LEU A 332 -13.17 -15.57 -10.06
N ASN A 333 -12.34 -16.04 -9.13
CA ASN A 333 -12.29 -15.51 -7.76
C ASN A 333 -11.22 -14.42 -7.70
N ILE A 334 -11.57 -13.25 -7.22
CA ILE A 334 -10.62 -12.15 -7.06
C ILE A 334 -10.56 -11.71 -5.59
N PHE A 335 -9.34 -11.58 -5.08
CA PHE A 335 -9.06 -11.19 -3.71
C PHE A 335 -8.27 -9.87 -3.71
N SER A 336 -8.69 -8.92 -2.88
CA SER A 336 -7.98 -7.66 -2.63
C SER A 336 -6.91 -7.88 -1.56
N LEU A 337 -5.64 -7.64 -1.89
CA LEU A 337 -4.52 -7.70 -0.96
C LEU A 337 -4.22 -6.30 -0.44
N LYS A 338 -4.44 -6.08 0.86
CA LYS A 338 -4.21 -4.80 1.53
C LYS A 338 -3.01 -4.82 2.49
N GLU A 339 -2.22 -5.88 2.46
CA GLU A 339 -1.06 -6.10 3.32
C GLU A 339 0.18 -6.48 2.50
N SER A 340 1.35 -6.48 3.14
CA SER A 340 2.63 -6.81 2.49
C SER A 340 2.61 -8.14 1.75
N ILE A 341 3.20 -8.12 0.57
CA ILE A 341 3.26 -9.26 -0.33
C ILE A 341 4.29 -10.27 0.16
N ASN A 342 3.89 -11.54 0.26
CA ASN A 342 4.82 -12.62 0.54
C ASN A 342 4.48 -13.88 -0.26
N LYS A 343 5.47 -14.79 -0.37
CA LYS A 343 5.34 -16.03 -1.15
C LYS A 343 4.21 -16.95 -0.68
N ASP A 344 3.92 -16.96 0.62
CA ASP A 344 2.91 -17.86 1.18
C ASP A 344 1.51 -17.41 0.78
N ILE A 345 1.25 -16.09 0.83
CA ILE A 345 0.00 -15.51 0.32
C ILE A 345 -0.11 -15.76 -1.19
N LEU A 346 0.91 -15.38 -1.98
CA LEU A 346 0.88 -15.57 -3.44
C LEU A 346 0.63 -17.04 -3.83
N SER A 347 1.06 -17.99 -3.01
CA SER A 347 0.86 -19.42 -3.26
C SER A 347 -0.59 -19.91 -3.23
N LEU A 348 -1.56 -19.07 -2.83
CA LEU A 348 -3.00 -19.35 -2.90
C LEU A 348 -3.61 -18.96 -4.24
N PHE A 349 -2.88 -18.23 -5.07
CA PHE A 349 -3.40 -17.58 -6.27
C PHE A 349 -2.67 -18.05 -7.52
N ASP A 350 -3.34 -17.91 -8.67
CA ASP A 350 -2.79 -18.26 -9.99
C ASP A 350 -2.30 -17.00 -10.72
N THR A 351 -2.97 -15.85 -10.52
CA THR A 351 -2.66 -14.58 -11.19
C THR A 351 -2.48 -13.46 -10.18
N PHE A 352 -1.45 -12.63 -10.37
CA PHE A 352 -1.23 -11.40 -9.61
C PHE A 352 -1.45 -10.18 -10.49
N ILE A 353 -2.34 -9.27 -10.05
CA ILE A 353 -2.70 -8.04 -10.76
C ILE A 353 -2.14 -6.85 -9.99
N ILE A 354 -1.35 -6.02 -10.66
CA ILE A 354 -0.76 -4.79 -10.15
C ILE A 354 -1.21 -3.62 -11.03
N ILE A 355 -1.91 -2.66 -10.44
CA ILE A 355 -2.37 -1.46 -11.12
C ILE A 355 -1.74 -0.24 -10.48
N GLU A 356 -0.96 0.51 -11.23
CA GLU A 356 -0.38 1.81 -10.89
C GLU A 356 0.06 1.93 -9.41
N PRO A 357 1.06 1.16 -8.97
CA PRO A 357 1.57 1.26 -7.62
C PRO A 357 2.22 2.64 -7.39
N ASN A 358 1.98 3.25 -6.24
CA ASN A 358 2.54 4.54 -5.83
C ASN A 358 3.44 4.45 -4.59
N VAL A 359 3.61 3.24 -4.05
CA VAL A 359 4.56 2.91 -2.98
C VAL A 359 5.50 1.81 -3.47
N ARG A 360 6.79 1.94 -3.18
CA ARG A 360 7.81 0.98 -3.61
C ARG A 360 7.64 -0.36 -2.92
N TYR A 361 7.86 -1.44 -3.68
CA TYR A 361 7.94 -2.79 -3.14
C TYR A 361 9.22 -2.96 -2.31
N LEU A 362 9.11 -3.63 -1.18
CA LEU A 362 10.27 -4.06 -0.39
C LEU A 362 11.05 -5.13 -1.15
N LYS A 363 12.34 -5.30 -0.84
CA LYS A 363 13.17 -6.32 -1.51
C LYS A 363 12.65 -7.74 -1.34
N GLU A 364 12.04 -8.04 -0.21
CA GLU A 364 11.42 -9.32 0.11
C GLU A 364 10.14 -9.54 -0.71
N GLU A 365 9.38 -8.48 -0.97
CA GLU A 365 8.19 -8.52 -1.82
C GLU A 365 8.56 -8.73 -3.28
N ILE A 366 9.57 -7.99 -3.78
CA ILE A 366 10.12 -8.20 -5.13
C ILE A 366 10.55 -9.66 -5.31
N ARG A 367 11.27 -10.25 -4.34
CA ARG A 367 11.66 -11.65 -4.40
C ARG A 367 10.45 -12.59 -4.45
N SER A 368 9.43 -12.32 -3.62
CA SER A 368 8.21 -13.13 -3.58
C SER A 368 7.45 -13.09 -4.90
N ILE A 369 7.40 -11.92 -5.56
CA ILE A 369 6.80 -11.73 -6.89
C ILE A 369 7.63 -12.45 -7.96
N MET A 370 8.96 -12.33 -7.92
CA MET A 370 9.85 -13.04 -8.86
C MET A 370 9.71 -14.56 -8.71
N ASP A 371 9.76 -15.08 -7.48
CA ASP A 371 9.53 -16.49 -7.19
C ASP A 371 8.16 -16.97 -7.70
N PHE A 372 7.12 -16.13 -7.58
CA PHE A 372 5.78 -16.42 -8.09
C PHE A 372 5.77 -16.59 -9.62
N ILE A 373 6.39 -15.64 -10.36
CA ILE A 373 6.49 -15.70 -11.83
C ILE A 373 7.33 -16.93 -12.27
N GLU A 374 8.45 -17.21 -11.61
CA GLU A 374 9.32 -18.36 -11.92
C GLU A 374 8.63 -19.70 -11.67
N ASN A 375 7.65 -19.74 -10.79
CA ASN A 375 6.83 -20.94 -10.51
C ASN A 375 5.52 -20.96 -11.30
N SER A 376 5.48 -20.30 -12.47
CA SER A 376 4.33 -20.27 -13.38
C SER A 376 3.11 -19.51 -12.83
N GLY A 377 3.34 -18.51 -11.98
CA GLY A 377 2.31 -17.53 -11.62
C GLY A 377 2.14 -16.52 -12.76
N GLU A 378 0.90 -16.24 -13.13
CA GLU A 378 0.55 -15.27 -14.15
C GLU A 378 0.61 -13.86 -13.58
N ILE A 379 1.03 -12.86 -14.36
CA ILE A 379 1.08 -11.47 -13.90
C ILE A 379 0.45 -10.51 -14.92
N PHE A 380 -0.41 -9.62 -14.44
CA PHE A 380 -0.97 -8.52 -15.19
C PHE A 380 -0.59 -7.19 -14.56
N LEU A 381 0.25 -6.42 -15.24
CA LEU A 381 0.77 -5.13 -14.80
C LEU A 381 0.16 -4.00 -15.62
N VAL A 382 -0.31 -2.97 -14.95
CA VAL A 382 -0.78 -1.72 -15.56
C VAL A 382 -0.05 -0.54 -14.94
N SER A 383 0.50 0.33 -15.78
CA SER A 383 1.21 1.54 -15.38
C SER A 383 0.39 2.80 -15.67
N ASP A 384 1.01 3.94 -15.46
CA ASP A 384 0.59 5.28 -15.90
C ASP A 384 1.80 6.00 -16.51
N HIS A 385 1.73 7.28 -16.83
CA HIS A 385 2.84 8.07 -17.39
C HIS A 385 3.93 8.37 -16.37
N GLY A 386 5.13 8.72 -16.84
CA GLY A 386 6.20 9.19 -15.97
C GLY A 386 5.86 10.51 -15.30
N GLY A 387 6.13 10.59 -14.00
CA GLY A 387 5.84 11.76 -13.17
C GLY A 387 4.45 11.78 -12.53
N ALA A 388 3.64 10.72 -12.68
CA ALA A 388 2.41 10.53 -11.93
C ALA A 388 2.72 10.07 -10.49
N ASP A 389 3.46 10.89 -9.76
CA ASP A 389 3.84 10.69 -8.35
C ASP A 389 2.71 11.20 -7.46
N ARG A 390 1.74 10.34 -7.16
CA ARG A 390 0.48 10.75 -6.52
C ARG A 390 0.60 10.99 -5.02
N ASN A 391 1.55 10.34 -4.36
CA ASN A 391 1.83 10.54 -2.93
C ASN A 391 2.94 11.59 -2.68
N GLY A 392 3.64 12.07 -3.73
CA GLY A 392 4.67 13.11 -3.65
C GLY A 392 5.99 12.62 -3.05
N ASP A 393 6.28 11.33 -3.10
CA ASP A 393 7.49 10.73 -2.51
C ASP A 393 8.68 10.66 -3.49
N GLY A 394 8.49 11.03 -4.75
CA GLY A 394 9.49 10.99 -5.81
C GLY A 394 9.47 9.70 -6.63
N TRP A 395 8.53 8.80 -6.38
CA TRP A 395 8.35 7.55 -7.10
C TRP A 395 6.97 7.51 -7.77
N ASP A 396 6.99 7.30 -9.08
CA ASP A 396 5.79 7.02 -9.88
C ASP A 396 5.70 5.54 -10.23
N SER A 397 4.56 5.09 -10.74
CA SER A 397 4.33 3.69 -11.13
C SER A 397 5.33 3.19 -12.16
N VAL A 398 5.80 4.06 -13.07
CA VAL A 398 6.81 3.72 -14.07
C VAL A 398 8.13 3.30 -13.43
N ARG A 399 8.60 4.07 -12.46
CA ARG A 399 9.86 3.76 -11.73
C ARG A 399 9.72 2.52 -10.88
N ILE A 400 8.59 2.38 -10.18
CA ILE A 400 8.30 1.25 -9.29
C ILE A 400 8.22 -0.05 -10.11
N ILE A 401 7.46 -0.08 -11.20
CA ILE A 401 7.35 -1.25 -12.07
C ILE A 401 8.69 -1.55 -12.77
N ASN A 402 9.44 -0.53 -13.18
CA ASN A 402 10.79 -0.74 -13.76
C ASN A 402 11.79 -1.32 -12.74
N GLU A 403 11.65 -0.99 -11.44
CA GLU A 403 12.44 -1.63 -10.38
C GLU A 403 12.06 -3.10 -10.24
N LEU A 404 10.76 -3.40 -10.20
CA LEU A 404 10.23 -4.76 -10.15
C LEU A 404 10.69 -5.62 -11.35
N LEU A 405 10.68 -5.05 -12.57
CA LEU A 405 11.02 -5.75 -13.80
C LEU A 405 12.51 -5.67 -14.18
N THR A 406 13.41 -5.33 -13.25
CA THR A 406 14.84 -5.09 -13.57
C THR A 406 15.52 -6.30 -14.24
N GLU A 407 15.11 -7.52 -13.94
CA GLU A 407 15.69 -8.76 -14.50
C GLU A 407 15.12 -9.13 -15.88
N TYR A 408 14.05 -8.47 -16.32
CA TYR A 408 13.42 -8.72 -17.61
C TYR A 408 13.87 -7.72 -18.67
N PRO A 409 13.98 -8.13 -19.95
CA PRO A 409 14.38 -7.25 -21.06
C PRO A 409 13.21 -6.38 -21.53
N LEU A 410 12.60 -5.67 -20.62
CA LEU A 410 11.47 -4.78 -20.80
C LEU A 410 11.60 -3.57 -19.89
N ARG A 411 11.16 -2.40 -20.36
CA ARG A 411 11.08 -1.17 -19.56
C ARG A 411 9.93 -0.29 -20.00
N LEU A 412 9.26 0.31 -19.05
CA LEU A 412 8.36 1.43 -19.24
C LEU A 412 9.20 2.69 -19.48
N VAL A 413 8.87 3.47 -20.53
CA VAL A 413 9.73 4.58 -20.98
C VAL A 413 9.55 5.84 -20.12
N GLY A 414 8.33 6.05 -19.59
CA GLY A 414 8.01 7.22 -18.77
C GLY A 414 7.64 8.45 -19.58
N ASP A 415 7.30 8.28 -20.86
CA ASP A 415 6.68 9.31 -21.68
C ASP A 415 5.18 9.47 -21.34
N ASN A 416 4.51 10.40 -21.99
CA ASN A 416 3.08 10.62 -21.80
C ASN A 416 2.37 10.44 -23.13
N ILE A 417 1.55 9.41 -23.25
CA ILE A 417 0.78 9.08 -24.43
C ILE A 417 -0.71 9.30 -24.14
N GLU A 418 -1.30 10.23 -24.91
CA GLU A 418 -2.73 10.48 -24.92
C GLU A 418 -3.22 10.29 -26.36
N GLN A 419 -3.99 9.23 -26.59
CA GLN A 419 -4.55 8.94 -27.91
C GLN A 419 -5.83 8.13 -27.81
N ALA A 420 -6.88 8.62 -28.46
CA ALA A 420 -8.14 7.93 -28.70
C ALA A 420 -8.73 8.42 -30.03
N PRO A 421 -9.04 7.54 -31.01
CA PRO A 421 -8.85 6.09 -31.01
C PRO A 421 -7.43 5.63 -31.31
N ILE A 422 -7.06 4.45 -30.83
CA ILE A 422 -5.92 3.64 -31.24
C ILE A 422 -6.44 2.44 -32.02
N LYS A 423 -5.97 2.25 -33.26
CA LYS A 423 -6.42 1.19 -34.19
C LYS A 423 -5.30 0.28 -34.69
N ASN A 424 -4.06 0.54 -34.28
CA ASN A 424 -2.91 -0.31 -34.58
C ASN A 424 -2.89 -1.50 -33.61
N ILE A 425 -3.70 -2.51 -33.93
CA ILE A 425 -4.00 -3.67 -33.08
C ILE A 425 -3.65 -4.94 -33.83
N GLU A 426 -2.73 -5.73 -33.28
CA GLU A 426 -2.34 -7.04 -33.80
C GLU A 426 -3.38 -8.10 -33.44
N GLU A 427 -3.61 -9.07 -34.33
CA GLU A 427 -4.54 -10.17 -34.08
C GLU A 427 -3.98 -11.13 -33.02
N HIS A 428 -4.72 -11.25 -31.91
CA HIS A 428 -4.40 -12.13 -30.79
C HIS A 428 -5.67 -12.49 -30.01
N ILE A 429 -5.61 -13.50 -29.12
CA ILE A 429 -6.73 -13.83 -28.26
C ILE A 429 -7.12 -12.66 -27.34
N LEU A 430 -6.13 -11.89 -26.85
CA LEU A 430 -6.32 -10.71 -26.02
C LEU A 430 -7.00 -9.55 -26.78
N THR A 431 -6.80 -9.47 -28.08
CA THR A 431 -7.35 -8.39 -28.93
C THR A 431 -8.56 -8.84 -29.75
N LYS A 432 -9.10 -10.00 -29.46
CA LYS A 432 -10.24 -10.56 -30.19
C LYS A 432 -11.47 -9.64 -30.06
N LYS A 433 -12.02 -9.21 -31.20
CA LYS A 433 -13.13 -8.24 -31.29
C LYS A 433 -12.80 -6.84 -30.75
N VAL A 434 -11.54 -6.52 -30.56
CA VAL A 434 -11.09 -5.16 -30.23
C VAL A 434 -10.72 -4.47 -31.54
N ASN A 435 -11.38 -3.38 -31.90
CA ASN A 435 -11.17 -2.61 -33.11
C ASN A 435 -10.53 -1.26 -32.82
N GLU A 436 -10.84 -0.67 -31.66
CA GLU A 436 -10.27 0.58 -31.22
C GLU A 436 -10.28 0.67 -29.68
N ILE A 437 -9.20 1.24 -29.12
CA ILE A 437 -9.09 1.55 -27.71
C ILE A 437 -8.70 3.01 -27.50
N GLY A 438 -8.85 3.52 -26.28
CA GLY A 438 -8.35 4.82 -25.84
C GLY A 438 -7.31 4.65 -24.73
N VAL A 439 -6.32 5.54 -24.72
CA VAL A 439 -5.29 5.68 -23.69
C VAL A 439 -5.21 7.15 -23.28
N TRP A 440 -5.21 7.42 -21.99
CA TRP A 440 -5.17 8.77 -21.40
C TRP A 440 -4.05 8.89 -20.39
N ASN A 441 -2.93 9.48 -20.83
CA ASN A 441 -1.71 9.62 -20.04
C ASN A 441 -0.98 8.30 -19.75
N GLY A 442 -0.95 7.37 -20.70
CA GLY A 442 -0.16 6.14 -20.59
C GLY A 442 1.32 6.33 -20.92
N THR A 443 2.12 5.28 -20.76
CA THR A 443 3.54 5.25 -21.13
C THR A 443 3.83 4.23 -22.21
N SER A 444 4.81 4.49 -23.09
CA SER A 444 5.26 3.47 -24.03
C SER A 444 6.10 2.38 -23.35
N ILE A 445 6.13 1.19 -23.98
CA ILE A 445 6.83 0.01 -23.47
C ILE A 445 7.96 -0.37 -24.44
N SER A 446 9.20 -0.32 -23.97
CA SER A 446 10.37 -0.79 -24.70
C SER A 446 10.69 -2.23 -24.31
N HIS A 447 10.86 -3.13 -25.29
CA HIS A 447 11.13 -4.54 -25.04
C HIS A 447 11.96 -5.20 -26.15
N ASN A 448 12.49 -6.39 -25.88
CA ASN A 448 13.12 -7.23 -26.88
C ASN A 448 12.12 -8.24 -27.50
N ASN A 449 12.62 -9.17 -28.34
CA ASN A 449 11.80 -10.13 -29.08
C ASN A 449 11.17 -11.25 -28.19
N SER A 450 11.46 -11.31 -26.89
CA SER A 450 10.77 -12.24 -26.00
C SER A 450 9.36 -11.77 -25.62
N PHE A 451 9.07 -10.50 -25.86
CA PHE A 451 7.73 -9.92 -25.73
C PHE A 451 7.15 -9.62 -27.11
N LYS A 452 5.85 -9.76 -27.24
CA LYS A 452 5.08 -9.42 -28.43
C LYS A 452 4.24 -8.17 -28.17
N SER A 453 4.38 -7.14 -29.04
CA SER A 453 3.50 -5.97 -29.01
C SER A 453 2.17 -6.33 -29.66
N LEU A 454 1.07 -6.09 -28.94
CA LEU A 454 -0.28 -6.35 -29.45
C LEU A 454 -1.05 -5.07 -29.81
N ILE A 455 -0.77 -3.96 -29.12
CA ILE A 455 -1.38 -2.65 -29.39
C ILE A 455 -0.26 -1.61 -29.39
N LYS A 456 -0.31 -0.69 -30.36
CA LYS A 456 0.65 0.40 -30.52
C LYS A 456 -0.06 1.70 -30.85
N ASP A 457 0.54 2.82 -30.48
CA ASP A 457 0.08 4.14 -30.88
C ASP A 457 0.35 4.42 -32.38
N ASP A 458 -0.02 5.60 -32.87
CA ASP A 458 0.20 6.02 -34.27
C ASP A 458 1.69 6.25 -34.61
N LYS A 459 2.58 6.21 -33.62
CA LYS A 459 4.05 6.32 -33.80
C LYS A 459 4.75 4.96 -33.66
N ASP A 460 3.98 3.86 -33.66
CA ASP A 460 4.48 2.49 -33.45
C ASP A 460 5.04 2.22 -32.02
N ASN A 461 4.74 3.05 -31.02
CA ASN A 461 5.12 2.79 -29.64
C ASN A 461 4.23 1.70 -29.03
N PRO A 462 4.78 0.62 -28.47
CA PRO A 462 4.00 -0.45 -27.82
C PRO A 462 3.29 0.04 -26.56
N LEU A 463 2.02 -0.34 -26.41
CA LEU A 463 1.13 0.00 -25.28
C LEU A 463 0.58 -1.23 -24.57
N LEU A 464 0.39 -2.34 -25.30
CA LEU A 464 0.08 -3.66 -24.74
C LEU A 464 1.12 -4.64 -25.24
N VAL A 465 1.78 -5.31 -24.31
CA VAL A 465 2.76 -6.35 -24.63
C VAL A 465 2.48 -7.61 -23.81
N ILE A 466 2.86 -8.76 -24.39
CA ILE A 466 2.74 -10.06 -23.73
C ILE A 466 4.02 -10.88 -23.87
N ASN A 467 4.39 -11.60 -22.84
CA ASN A 467 5.30 -12.74 -22.90
C ASN A 467 4.50 -14.00 -22.57
N GLU A 468 4.24 -14.85 -23.58
CA GLU A 468 3.42 -16.04 -23.42
C GLU A 468 4.14 -17.15 -22.63
N GLU A 469 5.49 -17.17 -22.60
CA GLU A 469 6.26 -18.17 -21.83
C GLU A 469 6.25 -17.86 -20.33
N LEU A 470 6.25 -16.58 -19.98
CA LEU A 470 6.19 -16.10 -18.59
C LEU A 470 4.77 -15.79 -18.12
N GLU A 471 3.78 -15.92 -19.02
CA GLU A 471 2.39 -15.53 -18.76
C GLU A 471 2.28 -14.11 -18.18
N MET A 472 3.08 -13.19 -18.76
CA MET A 472 3.22 -11.80 -18.31
C MET A 472 2.55 -10.85 -19.31
N ILE A 473 1.55 -10.10 -18.84
CA ILE A 473 0.84 -9.08 -19.62
C ILE A 473 1.13 -7.71 -19.02
N ILE A 474 1.52 -6.73 -19.85
CA ILE A 474 1.81 -5.37 -19.42
C ILE A 474 1.04 -4.39 -20.28
N PHE A 475 0.31 -3.50 -19.64
CA PHE A 475 -0.45 -2.43 -20.28
C PHE A 475 -0.01 -1.05 -19.77
N SER A 476 -0.11 -0.06 -20.63
CA SER A 476 0.53 1.24 -20.49
C SER A 476 -0.20 2.26 -19.62
N ASP A 477 -1.52 2.09 -19.35
CA ASP A 477 -2.37 3.16 -18.83
C ASP A 477 -3.47 2.63 -17.90
N SER A 478 -3.47 3.09 -16.65
CA SER A 478 -4.47 2.75 -15.65
C SER A 478 -5.84 3.35 -15.97
N SER A 479 -5.88 4.55 -16.54
CA SER A 479 -7.12 5.26 -16.87
C SER A 479 -7.96 4.54 -17.95
N THR A 480 -7.33 3.68 -18.77
CA THR A 480 -8.04 2.88 -19.78
C THR A 480 -9.06 1.92 -19.18
N PHE A 481 -8.78 1.39 -17.98
CA PHE A 481 -9.63 0.39 -17.32
C PHE A 481 -10.36 0.93 -16.08
N ASP A 482 -10.16 2.20 -15.77
CA ASP A 482 -10.92 2.93 -14.75
C ASP A 482 -12.39 3.03 -15.16
N ASP A 483 -13.31 2.71 -14.26
CA ASP A 483 -14.76 2.71 -14.49
C ASP A 483 -15.47 3.98 -14.02
N GLY A 484 -14.71 4.97 -13.54
CA GLY A 484 -15.24 6.24 -13.05
C GLY A 484 -15.87 6.18 -11.65
N THR A 485 -15.77 5.03 -10.97
CA THR A 485 -16.22 4.89 -9.57
C THR A 485 -15.10 5.31 -8.63
N GLY A 486 -15.42 6.01 -7.55
CA GLY A 486 -14.42 6.44 -6.55
C GLY A 486 -15.02 7.33 -5.47
N ASN A 487 -14.16 7.80 -4.57
CA ASN A 487 -14.55 8.67 -3.47
C ASN A 487 -14.78 10.12 -3.92
N PRO A 488 -15.59 10.90 -3.19
CA PRO A 488 -15.76 12.32 -3.48
C PRO A 488 -14.43 13.08 -3.40
N GLY A 489 -13.97 13.60 -4.53
CA GLY A 489 -12.72 14.36 -4.64
C GLY A 489 -11.68 13.68 -5.52
N ASP A 490 -11.86 12.42 -5.87
CA ASP A 490 -11.02 11.73 -6.83
C ASP A 490 -11.30 12.23 -8.25
N ILE A 491 -10.26 12.26 -9.07
CA ILE A 491 -10.37 12.60 -10.49
C ILE A 491 -10.20 11.29 -11.25
N LEU A 492 -11.33 10.65 -11.50
CA LEU A 492 -11.38 9.38 -12.20
C LEU A 492 -11.79 9.56 -13.66
N HIS A 493 -11.28 8.71 -14.51
CA HIS A 493 -11.63 8.64 -15.92
C HIS A 493 -12.53 7.43 -16.13
N ASP A 494 -13.68 7.58 -16.75
CA ASP A 494 -14.46 6.45 -17.21
C ASP A 494 -13.91 5.93 -18.56
N GLY A 495 -12.65 5.45 -18.53
CA GLY A 495 -12.00 4.92 -19.72
C GLY A 495 -12.52 3.56 -20.14
N LEU A 496 -12.98 2.76 -19.19
CA LEU A 496 -13.51 1.42 -19.45
C LEU A 496 -14.71 1.44 -20.42
N SER A 497 -15.58 2.44 -20.30
CA SER A 497 -16.77 2.59 -21.16
C SER A 497 -16.42 3.07 -22.59
N TRP A 498 -15.18 3.47 -22.86
CA TRP A 498 -14.79 4.02 -24.16
C TRP A 498 -14.38 2.94 -25.16
N GLY A 499 -14.91 3.00 -26.40
CA GLY A 499 -14.55 2.10 -27.50
C GLY A 499 -14.69 0.63 -27.12
N ASP A 500 -13.63 -0.14 -27.32
CA ASP A 500 -13.58 -1.57 -27.00
C ASP A 500 -12.71 -1.86 -25.75
N ASN A 501 -12.50 -0.87 -24.84
CA ASN A 501 -11.65 -1.04 -23.64
C ASN A 501 -12.19 -2.13 -22.70
N GLU A 502 -13.53 -2.19 -22.47
CA GLU A 502 -14.15 -3.26 -21.68
C GLU A 502 -13.97 -4.64 -22.33
N GLN A 503 -14.07 -4.72 -23.67
CA GLN A 503 -13.82 -5.96 -24.41
C GLN A 503 -12.35 -6.40 -24.26
N LEU A 504 -11.42 -5.45 -24.29
CA LEU A 504 -9.98 -5.75 -24.09
C LEU A 504 -9.73 -6.31 -22.68
N LEU A 505 -10.25 -5.65 -21.63
CA LEU A 505 -10.14 -6.12 -20.24
C LEU A 505 -10.79 -7.52 -20.07
N THR A 506 -11.97 -7.70 -20.64
CA THR A 506 -12.67 -9.00 -20.63
C THR A 506 -11.83 -10.11 -21.28
N ASN A 507 -11.18 -9.80 -22.40
CA ASN A 507 -10.30 -10.77 -23.08
C ASN A 507 -9.05 -11.09 -22.24
N ILE A 508 -8.45 -10.10 -21.59
CA ILE A 508 -7.29 -10.30 -20.70
C ILE A 508 -7.70 -11.24 -19.55
N LEU A 509 -8.79 -10.95 -18.84
CA LEU A 509 -9.26 -11.80 -17.75
C LEU A 509 -9.68 -13.20 -18.24
N TYR A 510 -10.22 -13.31 -19.44
CA TYR A 510 -10.55 -14.60 -20.03
C TYR A 510 -9.30 -15.41 -20.37
N TYR A 511 -8.25 -14.77 -20.86
CA TYR A 511 -6.94 -15.40 -21.16
C TYR A 511 -6.32 -15.95 -19.88
N LEU A 512 -6.24 -15.12 -18.83
CA LEU A 512 -5.75 -15.52 -17.51
C LEU A 512 -6.56 -16.67 -16.87
N LYS A 513 -7.79 -16.91 -17.32
CA LYS A 513 -8.60 -18.04 -16.88
C LYS A 513 -8.30 -19.35 -17.60
N THR A 514 -7.82 -19.28 -18.83
CA THR A 514 -7.79 -20.43 -19.75
C THR A 514 -6.42 -21.03 -19.94
N ASN A 515 -5.39 -20.35 -19.50
CA ASN A 515 -4.00 -20.84 -19.50
C ASN A 515 -3.59 -21.42 -18.13
#